data_b2b014d2906c29d90c5ca88213663aa9
#
_entry.id   b2b014d2906c29d90c5ca88213663aa9
#
_cell.length_a   1.000
_cell.length_b   1.000
_cell.length_c   1.000
_cell.angle_alpha   90.00
_cell.angle_beta   90.00
_cell.angle_gamma   90.00
#
_symmetry.space_group_name_H-M   'P 1'
#
loop_
_entity.id
_entity.type
_entity.pdbx_description
1 polymer ?
#
loop_
_entity_poly.entity_id
_entity_poly.type
_entity_poly.pdbx_seq_one_letter_code
_entity_poly.pdbx_strand_id
1 'polypeptide(L)'
;MKIEKLGKLVIDREIEHNVSKSLENCLVYTDKFLTYLTKNKPDVVDQYITKLKIKIETLVADRFKYISDFNFKPSKEPLAILHKHQDLIDGITNLHLSLCKIPEDCNWEDQTLTLLHFNVDRGYFHPRFYLAKLLTELLDRDEAIQFFKTYIDQRVKTLIERPHRETMTEVFDLDIKNGKDSKSSAYISALLNEGLYAGRVDCCMGYESMKELNDPELTDLVTCYADFEMIKKTNKHFVLTRTCTLHTGPYCDNLYHDTRLVSEVKHLPREFYDNLDKKK
;
A
#
# COMPACT_ATOMS: atom_id res chain seq x y z
N MET A 1 -14.70 26.03 9.52
CA MET A 1 -14.34 24.95 8.57
C MET A 1 -13.50 25.54 7.45
N LYS A 2 -12.37 24.90 7.11
CA LYS A 2 -11.55 25.27 5.95
C LYS A 2 -11.60 24.10 4.96
N ILE A 3 -11.81 24.38 3.65
CA ILE A 3 -11.95 23.33 2.63
C ILE A 3 -11.00 23.66 1.46
N GLU A 4 -10.25 22.65 1.02
CA GLU A 4 -9.35 22.73 -0.12
C GLU A 4 -9.58 21.56 -1.08
N LYS A 5 -9.60 21.84 -2.39
CA LYS A 5 -9.58 20.82 -3.44
C LYS A 5 -8.16 20.65 -3.92
N LEU A 6 -7.66 19.44 -3.89
CA LEU A 6 -6.24 19.14 -4.05
C LEU A 6 -6.01 18.11 -5.14
N GLY A 7 -4.93 18.31 -5.86
CA GLY A 7 -4.39 17.37 -6.81
C GLY A 7 -5.27 17.09 -8.03
N LYS A 8 -4.79 16.19 -8.83
CA LYS A 8 -5.49 15.55 -9.96
C LYS A 8 -4.87 14.19 -10.23
N LEU A 9 -5.64 13.29 -10.79
CA LEU A 9 -5.11 12.02 -11.26
C LEU A 9 -4.64 12.16 -12.71
N VAL A 10 -3.39 11.78 -12.98
CA VAL A 10 -2.77 11.73 -14.31
C VAL A 10 -2.23 10.31 -14.49
N ILE A 11 -3.00 9.46 -15.17
CA ILE A 11 -2.71 7.99 -15.30
C ILE A 11 -1.41 7.74 -16.07
N ASP A 12 -1.14 8.55 -17.09
CA ASP A 12 0.06 8.47 -17.94
C ASP A 12 1.26 9.26 -17.37
N ARG A 13 1.20 9.63 -16.09
CA ARG A 13 2.30 10.30 -15.43
C ARG A 13 3.53 9.40 -15.36
N GLU A 14 4.64 9.93 -15.84
CA GLU A 14 5.96 9.35 -15.65
C GLU A 14 6.61 9.84 -14.36
N ILE A 15 7.40 8.97 -13.74
CA ILE A 15 8.21 9.26 -12.56
C ILE A 15 9.60 8.66 -12.69
N GLU A 16 10.58 9.32 -12.09
CA GLU A 16 11.89 8.71 -11.86
C GLU A 16 11.79 7.63 -10.78
N HIS A 17 12.27 6.45 -11.07
CA HIS A 17 12.17 5.29 -10.21
C HIS A 17 13.46 4.47 -10.16
N ASN A 18 13.97 4.26 -8.95
CA ASN A 18 15.10 3.37 -8.73
C ASN A 18 14.58 1.93 -8.63
N VAL A 19 14.86 1.14 -9.67
CA VAL A 19 14.33 -0.22 -9.84
C VAL A 19 14.88 -1.17 -8.78
N SER A 20 16.20 -1.15 -8.54
CA SER A 20 16.84 -2.03 -7.55
C SER A 20 16.32 -1.80 -6.15
N LYS A 21 16.15 -0.54 -5.75
CA LYS A 21 15.58 -0.20 -4.43
C LYS A 21 14.12 -0.63 -4.29
N SER A 22 13.35 -0.51 -5.36
CA SER A 22 11.95 -0.95 -5.39
C SER A 22 11.84 -2.47 -5.27
N LEU A 23 12.66 -3.19 -6.02
CA LEU A 23 12.76 -4.65 -5.94
C LEU A 23 13.20 -5.11 -4.54
N GLU A 24 14.23 -4.46 -3.96
CA GLU A 24 14.66 -4.74 -2.59
C GLU A 24 13.51 -4.61 -1.61
N ASN A 25 12.71 -3.53 -1.71
CA ASN A 25 11.55 -3.32 -0.86
C ASN A 25 10.50 -4.43 -1.04
N CYS A 26 10.30 -4.92 -2.27
CA CYS A 26 9.37 -6.03 -2.56
C CYS A 26 9.83 -7.34 -1.92
N LEU A 27 11.12 -7.69 -2.11
CA LEU A 27 11.72 -8.90 -1.53
C LEU A 27 11.74 -8.86 0.00
N VAL A 28 12.17 -7.74 0.59
CA VAL A 28 12.17 -7.54 2.05
C VAL A 28 10.74 -7.61 2.62
N TYR A 29 9.75 -7.03 1.94
CA TYR A 29 8.37 -7.15 2.37
C TYR A 29 7.90 -8.60 2.40
N THR A 30 8.18 -9.36 1.35
CA THR A 30 7.82 -10.78 1.26
C THR A 30 8.53 -11.60 2.33
N ASP A 31 9.83 -11.38 2.54
CA ASP A 31 10.62 -12.09 3.55
C ASP A 31 10.11 -11.83 4.98
N LYS A 32 9.82 -10.57 5.31
CA LYS A 32 9.23 -10.19 6.61
C LYS A 32 7.85 -10.83 6.80
N PHE A 33 7.02 -10.90 5.75
CA PHE A 33 5.74 -11.59 5.82
C PHE A 33 5.92 -13.10 6.05
N LEU A 34 6.80 -13.76 5.31
CA LEU A 34 7.10 -15.19 5.51
C LEU A 34 7.67 -15.47 6.90
N THR A 35 8.53 -14.59 7.40
CA THR A 35 9.05 -14.68 8.78
C THR A 35 7.92 -14.56 9.82
N TYR A 36 7.00 -13.61 9.60
CA TYR A 36 5.83 -13.47 10.47
C TYR A 36 4.90 -14.70 10.41
N LEU A 37 4.65 -15.22 9.19
CA LEU A 37 3.86 -16.44 8.99
C LEU A 37 4.50 -17.63 9.68
N THR A 38 5.81 -17.85 9.52
CA THR A 38 6.58 -18.93 10.18
C THR A 38 6.44 -18.88 11.70
N LYS A 39 6.47 -17.69 12.27
CA LYS A 39 6.35 -17.50 13.72
C LYS A 39 4.95 -17.78 14.26
N ASN A 40 3.91 -17.42 13.52
CA ASN A 40 2.54 -17.37 14.06
C ASN A 40 1.63 -18.47 13.50
N LYS A 41 2.01 -19.12 12.39
CA LYS A 41 1.28 -20.20 11.70
C LYS A 41 2.27 -21.19 11.08
N PRO A 42 3.13 -21.85 11.90
CA PRO A 42 4.19 -22.74 11.40
C PRO A 42 3.65 -23.94 10.61
N ASP A 43 2.45 -24.38 10.93
CA ASP A 43 1.75 -25.51 10.30
C ASP A 43 1.36 -25.30 8.83
N VAL A 44 1.22 -24.05 8.38
CA VAL A 44 0.84 -23.74 6.99
C VAL A 44 2.00 -23.24 6.12
N VAL A 45 3.16 -22.94 6.69
CA VAL A 45 4.28 -22.26 6.02
C VAL A 45 4.77 -23.01 4.78
N ASP A 46 5.04 -24.30 4.88
CA ASP A 46 5.60 -25.08 3.77
C ASP A 46 4.61 -25.15 2.60
N GLN A 47 3.33 -25.35 2.91
CA GLN A 47 2.26 -25.33 1.90
C GLN A 47 2.11 -23.93 1.29
N TYR A 48 2.21 -22.88 2.10
CA TYR A 48 2.15 -21.52 1.62
C TYR A 48 3.30 -21.19 0.66
N ILE A 49 4.54 -21.52 1.02
CA ILE A 49 5.72 -21.30 0.16
C ILE A 49 5.58 -22.06 -1.16
N THR A 50 5.12 -23.31 -1.11
CA THR A 50 4.89 -24.13 -2.30
C THR A 50 3.85 -23.47 -3.23
N LYS A 51 2.72 -23.05 -2.68
CA LYS A 51 1.66 -22.36 -3.46
C LYS A 51 2.15 -21.00 -4.00
N LEU A 52 2.97 -20.27 -3.23
CA LEU A 52 3.52 -18.99 -3.66
C LEU A 52 4.44 -19.16 -4.88
N LYS A 53 5.30 -20.19 -4.89
CA LYS A 53 6.14 -20.54 -6.05
C LYS A 53 5.29 -20.81 -7.28
N ILE A 54 4.32 -21.71 -7.20
CA ILE A 54 3.43 -22.05 -8.30
C ILE A 54 2.68 -20.80 -8.81
N LYS A 55 2.18 -19.97 -7.88
CA LYS A 55 1.47 -18.73 -8.24
C LYS A 55 2.35 -17.76 -9.00
N ILE A 56 3.56 -17.54 -8.52
CA ILE A 56 4.52 -16.63 -9.19
C ILE A 56 4.92 -17.19 -10.55
N GLU A 57 5.25 -18.49 -10.65
CA GLU A 57 5.56 -19.14 -11.93
C GLU A 57 4.42 -18.95 -12.94
N THR A 58 3.17 -19.14 -12.51
CA THR A 58 1.98 -18.91 -13.36
C THR A 58 1.88 -17.45 -13.81
N LEU A 59 2.15 -16.50 -12.92
CA LEU A 59 2.06 -15.06 -13.21
C LEU A 59 3.14 -14.57 -14.18
N VAL A 60 4.28 -15.25 -14.23
CA VAL A 60 5.41 -14.89 -15.12
C VAL A 60 5.54 -15.80 -16.35
N ALA A 61 4.72 -16.86 -16.47
CA ALA A 61 4.86 -17.87 -17.52
C ALA A 61 4.81 -17.27 -18.94
N ASP A 62 3.91 -16.30 -19.16
CA ASP A 62 3.72 -15.62 -20.44
C ASP A 62 4.45 -14.28 -20.51
N ARG A 63 5.37 -14.02 -19.58
CA ARG A 63 6.10 -12.76 -19.51
C ARG A 63 7.55 -12.97 -19.86
N PHE A 64 8.20 -11.90 -20.33
CA PHE A 64 9.64 -11.92 -20.58
C PHE A 64 10.39 -12.19 -19.26
N LYS A 65 11.40 -13.07 -19.35
CA LYS A 65 12.27 -13.36 -18.21
C LYS A 65 13.47 -12.43 -18.25
N TYR A 66 13.51 -11.48 -17.34
CA TYR A 66 14.57 -10.46 -17.25
C TYR A 66 15.91 -11.01 -16.77
N ILE A 67 15.90 -12.15 -16.07
CA ILE A 67 17.10 -12.70 -15.44
C ILE A 67 17.13 -14.21 -15.47
N SER A 68 18.34 -14.72 -15.71
CA SER A 68 18.68 -16.14 -15.52
C SER A 68 19.53 -16.36 -14.26
N ASP A 69 20.31 -15.37 -13.80
CA ASP A 69 21.34 -15.55 -12.76
C ASP A 69 21.47 -14.33 -11.82
N PHE A 70 20.34 -13.74 -11.43
CA PHE A 70 20.35 -12.58 -10.54
C PHE A 70 20.76 -12.96 -9.12
N ASN A 71 21.88 -12.42 -8.66
CA ASN A 71 22.36 -12.63 -7.29
C ASN A 71 22.00 -11.43 -6.42
N PHE A 72 20.78 -11.42 -5.91
CA PHE A 72 20.31 -10.36 -5.04
C PHE A 72 21.11 -10.31 -3.73
N LYS A 73 21.72 -9.16 -3.46
CA LYS A 73 22.36 -8.87 -2.17
C LYS A 73 21.64 -7.72 -1.52
N PRO A 74 20.85 -7.98 -0.44
CA PRO A 74 20.15 -6.93 0.27
C PRO A 74 21.15 -5.92 0.87
N SER A 75 20.84 -4.62 0.75
CA SER A 75 21.73 -3.55 1.19
C SER A 75 21.76 -3.35 2.71
N LYS A 76 20.73 -3.81 3.43
CA LYS A 76 20.53 -3.49 4.85
C LYS A 76 20.44 -4.69 5.79
N GLU A 77 19.68 -5.71 5.42
CA GLU A 77 19.46 -6.89 6.26
C GLU A 77 19.43 -8.16 5.41
N PRO A 78 20.05 -9.27 5.85
CA PRO A 78 19.92 -10.55 5.15
C PRO A 78 18.47 -11.01 5.18
N LEU A 79 18.01 -11.62 4.08
CA LEU A 79 16.69 -12.25 4.01
C LEU A 79 16.67 -13.50 4.91
N ALA A 80 15.71 -13.57 5.84
CA ALA A 80 15.65 -14.62 6.86
C ALA A 80 15.12 -15.95 6.31
N ILE A 81 14.15 -15.89 5.40
CA ILE A 81 13.49 -17.07 4.80
C ILE A 81 13.84 -17.17 3.31
N LEU A 82 13.68 -16.10 2.55
CA LEU A 82 13.88 -16.12 1.09
C LEU A 82 15.28 -16.55 0.67
N HIS A 83 16.32 -16.32 1.48
CA HIS A 83 17.69 -16.76 1.14
C HIS A 83 17.81 -18.27 0.89
N LYS A 84 16.84 -19.07 1.37
CA LYS A 84 16.77 -20.54 1.15
C LYS A 84 16.00 -20.92 -0.12
N HIS A 85 15.44 -19.93 -0.84
CA HIS A 85 14.52 -20.11 -1.94
C HIS A 85 14.90 -19.19 -3.12
N GLN A 86 16.03 -19.47 -3.77
CA GLN A 86 16.53 -18.66 -4.90
C GLN A 86 15.50 -18.59 -6.04
N ASP A 87 14.84 -19.70 -6.34
CA ASP A 87 13.75 -19.79 -7.32
C ASP A 87 12.60 -18.78 -7.04
N LEU A 88 12.30 -18.57 -5.76
CA LEU A 88 11.27 -17.62 -5.35
C LEU A 88 11.76 -16.16 -5.47
N ILE A 89 13.04 -15.91 -5.15
CA ILE A 89 13.65 -14.59 -5.36
C ILE A 89 13.60 -14.23 -6.85
N ASP A 90 14.04 -15.14 -7.73
CA ASP A 90 14.06 -14.95 -9.18
C ASP A 90 12.65 -14.73 -9.73
N GLY A 91 11.68 -15.51 -9.26
CA GLY A 91 10.29 -15.38 -9.63
C GLY A 91 9.68 -14.03 -9.23
N ILE A 92 9.89 -13.60 -7.98
CA ILE A 92 9.42 -12.29 -7.48
C ILE A 92 10.09 -11.15 -8.26
N THR A 93 11.38 -11.29 -8.56
CA THR A 93 12.12 -10.29 -9.34
C THR A 93 11.52 -10.18 -10.74
N ASN A 94 11.37 -11.29 -11.46
CA ASN A 94 10.74 -11.30 -12.78
C ASN A 94 9.32 -10.72 -12.76
N LEU A 95 8.53 -11.07 -11.76
CA LEU A 95 7.18 -10.51 -11.59
C LEU A 95 7.22 -9.00 -11.38
N HIS A 96 8.07 -8.51 -10.49
CA HIS A 96 8.21 -7.08 -10.20
C HIS A 96 8.63 -6.28 -11.44
N LEU A 97 9.70 -6.70 -12.12
CA LEU A 97 10.20 -6.05 -13.33
C LEU A 97 9.14 -6.03 -14.44
N SER A 98 8.44 -7.14 -14.63
CA SER A 98 7.37 -7.26 -15.62
C SER A 98 6.16 -6.36 -15.29
N LEU A 99 5.76 -6.22 -14.03
CA LEU A 99 4.68 -5.33 -13.60
C LEU A 99 5.06 -3.86 -13.76
N CYS A 100 6.32 -3.52 -13.47
CA CYS A 100 6.88 -2.18 -13.72
C CYS A 100 7.06 -1.89 -15.21
N LYS A 101 6.94 -2.90 -16.09
CA LYS A 101 7.21 -2.83 -17.54
C LYS A 101 8.61 -2.29 -17.83
N ILE A 102 9.61 -2.85 -17.17
CA ILE A 102 11.00 -2.55 -17.48
C ILE A 102 11.32 -3.01 -18.92
N PRO A 103 11.99 -2.21 -19.77
CA PRO A 103 12.40 -2.65 -21.10
C PRO A 103 13.34 -3.87 -21.05
N GLU A 104 13.17 -4.81 -21.98
CA GLU A 104 13.88 -6.09 -22.00
C GLU A 104 15.41 -5.97 -22.16
N ASP A 105 15.86 -4.95 -22.86
CA ASP A 105 17.27 -4.63 -23.14
C ASP A 105 17.87 -3.64 -22.14
N CYS A 106 17.12 -3.28 -21.11
CA CYS A 106 17.52 -2.28 -20.12
C CYS A 106 18.43 -2.93 -19.04
N ASN A 107 19.61 -2.36 -18.86
CA ASN A 107 20.37 -2.60 -17.64
C ASN A 107 19.73 -1.80 -16.49
N TRP A 108 18.81 -2.43 -15.78
CA TRP A 108 18.01 -1.79 -14.72
C TRP A 108 18.73 -1.76 -13.36
N GLU A 109 19.80 -2.56 -13.19
CA GLU A 109 20.53 -2.63 -11.93
C GLU A 109 21.19 -1.28 -11.61
N ASP A 110 21.00 -0.82 -10.38
CA ASP A 110 21.53 0.45 -9.86
C ASP A 110 21.16 1.71 -10.66
N GLN A 111 20.16 1.63 -11.54
CA GLN A 111 19.69 2.74 -12.35
C GLN A 111 18.38 3.32 -11.86
N THR A 112 18.21 4.60 -12.15
CA THR A 112 16.93 5.31 -12.06
C THR A 112 16.35 5.40 -13.47
N LEU A 113 15.17 4.83 -13.67
CA LEU A 113 14.45 4.83 -14.94
C LEU A 113 13.23 5.74 -14.87
N THR A 114 12.87 6.33 -16.01
CA THR A 114 11.60 7.02 -16.16
C THR A 114 10.52 6.01 -16.52
N LEU A 115 9.56 5.79 -15.62
CA LEU A 115 8.50 4.78 -15.74
C LEU A 115 7.13 5.40 -15.50
N LEU A 116 6.09 4.78 -16.07
CA LEU A 116 4.73 5.14 -15.73
C LEU A 116 4.45 4.84 -14.24
N HIS A 117 3.98 5.83 -13.50
CA HIS A 117 3.65 5.70 -12.07
C HIS A 117 2.67 4.54 -11.83
N PHE A 118 1.68 4.40 -12.71
CA PHE A 118 0.74 3.29 -12.71
C PHE A 118 1.42 1.90 -12.68
N ASN A 119 2.46 1.70 -13.49
CA ASN A 119 3.19 0.44 -13.54
C ASN A 119 4.05 0.24 -12.29
N VAL A 120 4.64 1.32 -11.76
CA VAL A 120 5.41 1.26 -10.51
C VAL A 120 4.50 0.84 -9.34
N ASP A 121 3.30 1.40 -9.23
CA ASP A 121 2.33 1.02 -8.21
C ASP A 121 1.87 -0.45 -8.37
N ARG A 122 1.70 -0.94 -9.61
CA ARG A 122 1.45 -2.38 -9.86
C ARG A 122 2.60 -3.25 -9.34
N GLY A 123 3.85 -2.89 -9.66
CA GLY A 123 5.03 -3.60 -9.14
C GLY A 123 5.10 -3.61 -7.62
N TYR A 124 4.57 -2.57 -6.97
CA TYR A 124 4.56 -2.44 -5.52
C TYR A 124 3.41 -3.19 -4.83
N PHE A 125 2.18 -3.09 -5.35
CA PHE A 125 0.99 -3.60 -4.67
C PHE A 125 0.58 -5.01 -5.09
N HIS A 126 0.75 -5.41 -6.36
CA HIS A 126 0.33 -6.73 -6.82
C HIS A 126 1.03 -7.89 -6.08
N PRO A 127 2.36 -7.87 -5.84
CA PRO A 127 2.98 -8.92 -5.04
C PRO A 127 2.35 -9.06 -3.65
N ARG A 128 2.03 -7.93 -3.00
CA ARG A 128 1.38 -7.93 -1.68
C ARG A 128 -0.04 -8.50 -1.71
N PHE A 129 -0.78 -8.17 -2.77
CA PHE A 129 -2.10 -8.75 -2.99
C PHE A 129 -2.02 -10.27 -3.11
N TYR A 130 -1.07 -10.80 -3.89
CA TYR A 130 -0.93 -12.24 -4.02
C TYR A 130 -0.50 -12.92 -2.73
N LEU A 131 0.30 -12.28 -1.88
CA LEU A 131 0.58 -12.79 -0.54
C LEU A 131 -0.70 -12.91 0.30
N ALA A 132 -1.55 -11.89 0.32
CA ALA A 132 -2.81 -11.92 1.04
C ALA A 132 -3.79 -12.93 0.43
N LYS A 133 -3.89 -12.98 -0.91
CA LYS A 133 -4.79 -13.88 -1.64
C LYS A 133 -4.48 -15.35 -1.37
N LEU A 134 -3.21 -15.74 -1.44
CA LEU A 134 -2.80 -17.11 -1.14
C LEU A 134 -3.10 -17.53 0.30
N LEU A 135 -3.05 -16.59 1.23
CA LEU A 135 -3.40 -16.88 2.62
C LEU A 135 -4.89 -17.23 2.75
N THR A 136 -5.79 -16.57 1.99
CA THR A 136 -7.23 -16.90 1.95
C THR A 136 -7.54 -18.23 1.26
N GLU A 137 -6.57 -18.85 0.60
CA GLU A 137 -6.70 -20.19 0.01
C GLU A 137 -6.28 -21.31 0.97
N LEU A 138 -5.65 -20.95 2.10
CA LEU A 138 -5.13 -21.88 3.10
C LEU A 138 -5.81 -21.78 4.45
N LEU A 139 -6.32 -20.60 4.78
CA LEU A 139 -7.07 -20.31 5.99
C LEU A 139 -8.49 -19.89 5.63
N ASP A 140 -9.38 -19.89 6.63
CA ASP A 140 -10.65 -19.18 6.50
C ASP A 140 -10.41 -17.73 6.08
N ARG A 141 -11.29 -17.17 5.24
CA ARG A 141 -11.08 -15.83 4.68
C ARG A 141 -10.96 -14.74 5.74
N ASP A 142 -11.83 -14.77 6.74
CA ASP A 142 -11.84 -13.76 7.81
C ASP A 142 -10.59 -13.90 8.69
N GLU A 143 -10.19 -15.14 8.97
CA GLU A 143 -8.94 -15.44 9.69
C GLU A 143 -7.72 -14.93 8.90
N ALA A 144 -7.65 -15.19 7.59
CA ALA A 144 -6.56 -14.73 6.73
C ALA A 144 -6.46 -13.21 6.69
N ILE A 145 -7.60 -12.52 6.54
CA ILE A 145 -7.66 -11.06 6.53
C ILE A 145 -7.22 -10.50 7.87
N GLN A 146 -7.71 -11.04 8.99
CA GLN A 146 -7.33 -10.56 10.31
C GLN A 146 -5.84 -10.82 10.60
N PHE A 147 -5.30 -11.96 10.17
CA PHE A 147 -3.89 -12.28 10.27
C PHE A 147 -3.05 -11.26 9.50
N PHE A 148 -3.44 -10.94 8.26
CA PHE A 148 -2.71 -9.99 7.42
C PHE A 148 -2.80 -8.55 7.97
N LYS A 149 -3.96 -8.14 8.52
CA LYS A 149 -4.12 -6.86 9.25
C LYS A 149 -3.13 -6.77 10.40
N THR A 150 -3.04 -7.81 11.23
CA THR A 150 -2.12 -7.85 12.37
C THR A 150 -0.65 -7.74 11.92
N TYR A 151 -0.29 -8.39 10.80
CA TYR A 151 1.02 -8.24 10.19
C TYR A 151 1.30 -6.79 9.75
N ILE A 152 0.35 -6.14 9.06
CA ILE A 152 0.47 -4.74 8.64
C ILE A 152 0.66 -3.83 9.85
N ASP A 153 -0.16 -3.99 10.88
CA ASP A 153 -0.10 -3.19 12.12
C ASP A 153 1.28 -3.32 12.79
N GLN A 154 1.78 -4.55 12.95
CA GLN A 154 3.10 -4.80 13.52
C GLN A 154 4.19 -4.15 12.65
N ARG A 155 4.10 -4.30 11.33
CA ARG A 155 5.06 -3.73 10.40
C ARG A 155 5.09 -2.20 10.47
N VAL A 156 3.94 -1.55 10.49
CA VAL A 156 3.84 -0.08 10.63
C VAL A 156 4.47 0.35 11.97
N LYS A 157 4.13 -0.32 13.06
CA LYS A 157 4.67 -0.01 14.39
C LYS A 157 6.19 -0.09 14.46
N THR A 158 6.80 -1.07 13.79
CA THR A 158 8.24 -1.37 13.93
C THR A 158 9.12 -0.72 12.87
N LEU A 159 8.64 -0.56 11.63
CA LEU A 159 9.49 -0.21 10.49
C LEU A 159 9.20 1.17 9.88
N ILE A 160 8.09 1.81 10.25
CA ILE A 160 7.72 3.10 9.66
C ILE A 160 7.90 4.20 10.70
N GLU A 161 8.75 5.17 10.37
CA GLU A 161 8.86 6.41 11.10
C GLU A 161 8.00 7.49 10.45
N ARG A 162 7.34 8.30 11.26
CA ARG A 162 6.54 9.44 10.81
C ARG A 162 6.92 10.68 11.63
N PRO A 163 7.06 11.84 10.98
CA PRO A 163 7.22 13.09 11.71
C PRO A 163 6.03 13.32 12.64
N HIS A 164 6.33 13.64 13.89
CA HIS A 164 5.30 13.97 14.87
C HIS A 164 4.53 15.23 14.47
N ARG A 165 3.24 15.25 14.75
CA ARG A 165 2.35 16.41 14.60
C ARG A 165 1.53 16.57 15.87
N GLU A 166 1.43 17.80 16.36
CA GLU A 166 0.69 18.07 17.59
C GLU A 166 -0.80 18.25 17.37
N THR A 167 -1.22 18.76 16.21
CA THR A 167 -2.60 19.16 15.94
C THR A 167 -3.12 18.64 14.60
N MET A 168 -4.45 18.55 14.45
CA MET A 168 -5.09 18.24 13.16
C MET A 168 -4.88 19.37 12.14
N THR A 169 -4.67 20.60 12.59
CA THR A 169 -4.31 21.72 11.71
C THR A 169 -2.97 21.48 11.03
N GLU A 170 -1.95 21.01 11.76
CA GLU A 170 -0.65 20.66 11.16
C GLU A 170 -0.74 19.49 10.16
N VAL A 171 -1.62 18.51 10.42
CA VAL A 171 -1.87 17.43 9.47
C VAL A 171 -2.54 17.96 8.22
N PHE A 172 -3.57 18.80 8.36
CA PHE A 172 -4.27 19.45 7.25
C PHE A 172 -3.34 20.34 6.42
N ASP A 173 -2.52 21.18 7.05
CA ASP A 173 -1.58 22.06 6.35
C ASP A 173 -0.50 21.27 5.58
N LEU A 174 -0.03 20.15 6.16
CA LEU A 174 0.88 19.25 5.48
C LEU A 174 0.21 18.58 4.26
N ASP A 175 -1.04 18.17 4.42
CA ASP A 175 -1.81 17.55 3.34
C ASP A 175 -2.02 18.53 2.18
N ILE A 176 -2.35 19.79 2.47
CA ILE A 176 -2.42 20.85 1.44
C ILE A 176 -1.07 21.03 0.76
N LYS A 177 0.01 21.15 1.54
CA LYS A 177 1.36 21.34 0.98
C LYS A 177 1.75 20.23 0.01
N ASN A 178 1.48 18.98 0.37
CA ASN A 178 1.87 17.81 -0.42
C ASN A 178 0.87 17.53 -1.54
N GLY A 179 -0.39 17.85 -1.34
CA GLY A 179 -1.49 17.50 -2.22
C GLY A 179 -1.76 18.49 -3.32
N LYS A 180 -1.43 19.77 -3.15
CA LYS A 180 -1.75 20.83 -4.11
C LYS A 180 -1.30 20.53 -5.54
N ASP A 181 -0.09 20.01 -5.68
CA ASP A 181 0.52 19.66 -6.96
C ASP A 181 0.51 18.14 -7.23
N SER A 182 -0.22 17.36 -6.43
CA SER A 182 -0.33 15.92 -6.62
C SER A 182 -0.89 15.59 -8.01
N LYS A 183 -0.25 14.63 -8.68
CA LYS A 183 -0.71 14.05 -9.95
C LYS A 183 -1.12 12.59 -9.80
N SER A 184 -1.07 12.05 -8.57
CA SER A 184 -1.41 10.66 -8.26
C SER A 184 -2.78 10.49 -7.61
N SER A 185 -3.43 11.59 -7.21
CA SER A 185 -4.75 11.57 -6.59
C SER A 185 -5.45 12.91 -6.72
N ALA A 186 -6.78 12.88 -6.73
CA ALA A 186 -7.61 14.08 -6.55
C ALA A 186 -8.49 13.86 -5.31
N TYR A 187 -8.51 14.86 -4.43
CA TYR A 187 -9.23 14.76 -3.17
C TYR A 187 -9.62 16.13 -2.61
N ILE A 188 -10.54 16.09 -1.67
CA ILE A 188 -11.01 17.27 -0.95
C ILE A 188 -10.62 17.11 0.52
N SER A 189 -9.90 18.07 1.05
CA SER A 189 -9.49 18.15 2.43
C SER A 189 -10.31 19.20 3.17
N ALA A 190 -10.81 18.87 4.36
CA ALA A 190 -11.64 19.77 5.17
C ALA A 190 -11.23 19.74 6.65
N LEU A 191 -10.66 20.83 7.15
CA LEU A 191 -10.48 21.04 8.58
C LEU A 191 -11.79 21.55 9.18
N LEU A 192 -12.47 20.69 9.94
CA LEU A 192 -13.77 20.99 10.51
C LEU A 192 -13.64 21.84 11.77
N ASN A 193 -12.71 21.48 12.64
CA ASN A 193 -12.28 22.18 13.85
C ASN A 193 -10.90 21.67 14.27
N GLU A 194 -10.41 22.07 15.43
CA GLU A 194 -9.09 21.70 15.95
C GLU A 194 -8.91 20.18 16.18
N GLY A 195 -10.02 19.46 16.42
CA GLY A 195 -10.03 18.02 16.71
C GLY A 195 -10.46 17.12 15.56
N LEU A 196 -10.93 17.70 14.43
CA LEU A 196 -11.52 16.94 13.33
C LEU A 196 -11.04 17.42 11.96
N TYR A 197 -10.50 16.49 11.20
CA TYR A 197 -10.09 16.68 9.80
C TYR A 197 -10.71 15.59 8.92
N ALA A 198 -11.45 15.98 7.88
CA ALA A 198 -12.07 15.08 6.91
C ALA A 198 -11.36 15.14 5.55
N GLY A 199 -11.23 13.99 4.89
CA GLY A 199 -10.73 13.87 3.53
C GLY A 199 -11.64 13.00 2.67
N ARG A 200 -12.02 13.49 1.48
CA ARG A 200 -12.69 12.68 0.44
C ARG A 200 -11.73 12.49 -0.73
N VAL A 201 -11.35 11.25 -1.01
CA VAL A 201 -10.50 10.93 -2.17
C VAL A 201 -11.39 10.45 -3.31
N ASP A 202 -11.45 11.23 -4.39
CA ASP A 202 -12.32 10.96 -5.53
C ASP A 202 -11.67 10.05 -6.57
N CYS A 203 -10.32 10.02 -6.64
CA CYS A 203 -9.55 9.09 -7.45
C CYS A 203 -8.10 9.02 -6.95
N CYS A 204 -7.45 7.86 -7.10
CA CYS A 204 -6.04 7.70 -6.77
C CYS A 204 -5.35 6.62 -7.61
N MET A 205 -4.04 6.77 -7.81
CA MET A 205 -3.22 5.85 -8.59
C MET A 205 -3.18 4.44 -7.99
N GLY A 206 -3.12 4.33 -6.65
CA GLY A 206 -3.15 3.04 -5.98
C GLY A 206 -4.42 2.24 -6.30
N TYR A 207 -5.60 2.88 -6.31
CA TYR A 207 -6.84 2.23 -6.74
C TYR A 207 -6.78 1.82 -8.22
N GLU A 208 -6.38 2.73 -9.10
CA GLU A 208 -6.32 2.46 -10.53
C GLU A 208 -5.40 1.28 -10.86
N SER A 209 -4.26 1.19 -10.19
CA SER A 209 -3.28 0.12 -10.39
C SER A 209 -3.76 -1.26 -9.91
N MET A 210 -4.78 -1.30 -9.05
CA MET A 210 -5.26 -2.52 -8.38
C MET A 210 -6.64 -2.99 -8.83
N LYS A 211 -7.42 -2.14 -9.49
CA LYS A 211 -8.84 -2.44 -9.81
C LYS A 211 -9.05 -3.68 -10.68
N GLU A 212 -8.06 -4.09 -11.46
CA GLU A 212 -8.13 -5.29 -12.30
C GLU A 212 -8.10 -6.61 -11.50
N LEU A 213 -7.70 -6.59 -10.22
CA LEU A 213 -7.54 -7.79 -9.40
C LEU A 213 -8.85 -8.36 -8.84
N ASN A 214 -9.97 -7.66 -9.04
CA ASN A 214 -11.34 -8.12 -8.77
C ASN A 214 -11.57 -8.72 -7.36
N ASP A 215 -10.85 -8.23 -6.34
CA ASP A 215 -11.07 -8.56 -4.93
C ASP A 215 -10.97 -7.28 -4.11
N PRO A 216 -12.07 -6.51 -4.00
CA PRO A 216 -12.08 -5.17 -3.37
C PRO A 216 -11.56 -5.16 -1.95
N GLU A 217 -11.88 -6.19 -1.14
CA GLU A 217 -11.47 -6.27 0.25
C GLU A 217 -9.96 -6.51 0.39
N LEU A 218 -9.38 -7.40 -0.41
CA LEU A 218 -7.93 -7.63 -0.38
C LEU A 218 -7.16 -6.48 -1.02
N THR A 219 -7.70 -5.82 -2.05
CA THR A 219 -7.06 -4.64 -2.62
C THR A 219 -7.06 -3.49 -1.63
N ASP A 220 -8.15 -3.25 -0.91
CA ASP A 220 -8.22 -2.29 0.20
C ASP A 220 -7.22 -2.62 1.31
N LEU A 221 -7.18 -3.88 1.72
CA LEU A 221 -6.28 -4.38 2.76
C LEU A 221 -4.81 -4.05 2.47
N VAL A 222 -4.34 -4.28 1.24
CA VAL A 222 -2.92 -4.11 0.91
C VAL A 222 -2.53 -2.69 0.51
N THR A 223 -3.51 -1.85 0.11
CA THR A 223 -3.26 -0.46 -0.31
C THR A 223 -3.54 0.56 0.79
N CYS A 224 -4.66 0.41 1.50
CA CYS A 224 -5.24 1.47 2.33
C CYS A 224 -5.25 1.17 3.83
N TYR A 225 -5.23 -0.12 4.24
CA TYR A 225 -5.39 -0.49 5.65
C TYR A 225 -4.28 0.08 6.55
N ALA A 226 -3.05 0.19 6.04
CA ALA A 226 -1.93 0.73 6.81
C ALA A 226 -2.17 2.15 7.37
N ASP A 227 -3.06 2.94 6.76
CA ASP A 227 -3.35 4.32 7.15
C ASP A 227 -3.83 4.43 8.60
N PHE A 228 -4.59 3.42 9.09
CA PHE A 228 -5.11 3.40 10.46
C PHE A 228 -4.00 3.41 11.53
N GLU A 229 -2.91 2.69 11.30
CA GLU A 229 -1.76 2.70 12.21
C GLU A 229 -0.77 3.83 11.88
N MET A 230 -0.68 4.23 10.62
CA MET A 230 0.21 5.33 10.21
C MET A 230 -0.17 6.67 10.84
N ILE A 231 -1.47 6.96 10.99
CA ILE A 231 -1.89 8.19 11.65
C ILE A 231 -1.55 8.18 13.15
N LYS A 232 -1.65 7.04 13.81
CA LYS A 232 -1.23 6.87 15.23
C LYS A 232 0.27 7.06 15.41
N LYS A 233 1.09 6.70 14.39
CA LYS A 233 2.53 6.98 14.40
C LYS A 233 2.82 8.47 14.27
N THR A 234 1.96 9.24 13.62
CA THR A 234 2.07 10.70 13.56
C THR A 234 1.77 11.33 14.93
N ASN A 235 0.72 10.87 15.62
CA ASN A 235 0.43 11.19 17.01
C ASN A 235 -0.46 10.08 17.60
N LYS A 236 -0.09 9.54 18.76
CA LYS A 236 -0.82 8.44 19.44
C LYS A 236 -2.28 8.75 19.76
N HIS A 237 -2.64 10.03 19.80
CA HIS A 237 -4.00 10.50 20.04
C HIS A 237 -4.82 10.67 18.75
N PHE A 238 -4.20 10.46 17.59
CA PHE A 238 -4.91 10.56 16.32
C PHE A 238 -5.50 9.22 15.92
N VAL A 239 -6.76 9.24 15.53
CA VAL A 239 -7.51 8.06 15.10
C VAL A 239 -8.15 8.36 13.75
N LEU A 240 -8.00 7.43 12.80
CA LEU A 240 -8.71 7.45 11.53
C LEU A 240 -9.97 6.58 11.65
N THR A 241 -11.10 7.11 11.20
CA THR A 241 -12.29 6.32 10.85
C THR A 241 -12.55 6.42 9.35
N ARG A 242 -13.03 5.33 8.75
CA ARG A 242 -13.33 5.20 7.34
C ARG A 242 -14.42 4.16 7.17
N THR A 243 -15.42 4.42 6.32
CA THR A 243 -16.51 3.47 6.03
C THR A 243 -16.43 2.91 4.62
N CYS A 244 -15.79 3.62 3.69
CA CYS A 244 -15.53 3.12 2.34
C CYS A 244 -14.21 3.67 1.78
N THR A 245 -13.71 2.94 0.77
CA THR A 245 -12.61 3.38 -0.09
C THR A 245 -13.06 3.29 -1.55
N LEU A 246 -12.22 3.76 -2.48
CA LEU A 246 -12.47 3.56 -3.91
C LEU A 246 -12.59 2.09 -4.31
N HIS A 247 -12.06 1.16 -3.50
CA HIS A 247 -12.23 -0.28 -3.72
C HIS A 247 -13.64 -0.78 -3.37
N THR A 248 -14.30 -0.14 -2.40
CA THR A 248 -15.57 -0.59 -1.83
C THR A 248 -16.72 0.40 -2.02
N GLY A 249 -16.44 1.59 -2.57
CA GLY A 249 -17.41 2.65 -2.76
C GLY A 249 -16.99 3.70 -3.80
N PRO A 250 -17.72 4.79 -3.92
CA PRO A 250 -17.47 5.81 -4.95
C PRO A 250 -16.30 6.74 -4.65
N TYR A 251 -15.82 6.77 -3.42
CA TYR A 251 -14.70 7.57 -2.92
C TYR A 251 -14.15 6.96 -1.64
N CYS A 252 -12.98 7.44 -1.16
CA CYS A 252 -12.56 7.16 0.21
C CYS A 252 -13.07 8.27 1.13
N ASP A 253 -13.72 7.89 2.24
CA ASP A 253 -14.22 8.78 3.27
C ASP A 253 -13.34 8.73 4.52
N ASN A 254 -12.34 9.57 4.59
CA ASN A 254 -11.43 9.61 5.73
C ASN A 254 -11.89 10.64 6.76
N LEU A 255 -11.96 10.26 8.03
CA LEU A 255 -12.14 11.19 9.13
C LEU A 255 -11.09 10.95 10.21
N TYR A 256 -10.28 11.95 10.44
CA TYR A 256 -9.22 11.94 11.45
C TYR A 256 -9.70 12.67 12.70
N HIS A 257 -9.50 12.04 13.85
CA HIS A 257 -9.90 12.54 15.15
C HIS A 257 -8.68 12.76 16.04
N ASP A 258 -8.65 13.90 16.74
CA ASP A 258 -7.80 14.05 17.90
C ASP A 258 -8.62 13.70 19.15
N THR A 259 -8.33 12.55 19.74
CA THR A 259 -9.10 12.03 20.91
C THR A 259 -8.97 12.87 22.17
N ARG A 260 -8.06 13.85 22.18
CA ARG A 260 -7.96 14.85 23.28
C ARG A 260 -9.01 15.94 23.16
N LEU A 261 -9.53 16.19 21.95
CA LEU A 261 -10.40 17.34 21.63
C LEU A 261 -11.81 16.93 21.22
N VAL A 262 -12.03 15.65 20.90
CA VAL A 262 -13.37 15.13 20.58
C VAL A 262 -13.89 14.26 21.70
N SER A 263 -15.18 14.40 22.01
CA SER A 263 -15.85 13.59 23.06
C SER A 263 -16.16 12.17 22.61
N GLU A 264 -16.28 11.94 21.30
CA GLU A 264 -16.61 10.65 20.71
C GLU A 264 -15.88 10.48 19.37
N VAL A 265 -15.34 9.28 19.15
CA VAL A 265 -14.77 8.89 17.85
C VAL A 265 -15.91 8.28 17.01
N LYS A 266 -16.56 9.13 16.22
CA LYS A 266 -17.68 8.74 15.37
C LYS A 266 -17.49 9.25 13.96
N HIS A 267 -17.70 8.35 12.98
CA HIS A 267 -17.62 8.70 11.58
C HIS A 267 -18.78 9.61 11.16
N LEU A 268 -18.52 10.53 10.21
CA LEU A 268 -19.56 11.40 9.67
C LEU A 268 -20.44 10.62 8.66
N PRO A 269 -21.73 11.01 8.54
CA PRO A 269 -22.63 10.35 7.61
C PRO A 269 -22.18 10.59 6.15
N ARG A 270 -22.49 9.64 5.28
CA ARG A 270 -22.16 9.68 3.84
C ARG A 270 -22.58 11.00 3.18
N GLU A 271 -23.74 11.51 3.54
CA GLU A 271 -24.27 12.79 3.03
C GLU A 271 -23.31 13.97 3.25
N PHE A 272 -22.52 13.94 4.33
CA PHE A 272 -21.50 14.97 4.57
C PHE A 272 -20.46 14.96 3.44
N TYR A 273 -19.96 13.78 3.08
CA TYR A 273 -18.95 13.63 2.02
C TYR A 273 -19.52 13.89 0.64
N ASP A 274 -20.75 13.44 0.35
CA ASP A 274 -21.46 13.69 -0.93
C ASP A 274 -21.63 15.19 -1.22
N ASN A 275 -21.70 16.02 -0.18
CA ASN A 275 -21.86 17.46 -0.29
C ASN A 275 -20.60 18.27 0.04
N LEU A 276 -19.46 17.61 0.25
CA LEU A 276 -18.25 18.30 0.70
C LEU A 276 -17.70 19.30 -0.35
N ASP A 277 -17.87 19.01 -1.61
CA ASP A 277 -17.47 19.87 -2.73
C ASP A 277 -18.39 21.09 -2.96
N LYS A 278 -19.61 21.09 -2.37
CA LYS A 278 -20.59 22.16 -2.45
C LYS A 278 -20.51 23.14 -1.27
N LYS A 279 -19.79 22.75 -0.21
CA LYS A 279 -19.58 23.61 0.97
C LYS A 279 -18.48 24.63 0.65
N LYS A 280 -18.83 25.91 0.69
CA LYS A 280 -17.89 27.03 0.54
C LYS A 280 -17.50 27.57 1.91
#